data_6465c0cecdd81384aa0d684487a73d2d
#
_entry.id   6465c0cecdd81384aa0d684487a73d2d
#
_cell.length_a   1.000
_cell.length_b   1.000
_cell.length_c   1.000
_cell.angle_alpha   90.00
_cell.angle_beta   90.00
_cell.angle_gamma   90.00
#
_symmetry.space_group_name_H-M   'P 1'
#
loop_
_entity.id
_entity.type
_entity.pdbx_description
1 polymer ?
#
loop_
_entity_poly.entity_id
_entity_poly.type
_entity_poly.pdbx_seq_one_letter_code
_entity_poly.pdbx_strand_id
1 'polypeptide(L)'
;MSNLFIFSSDLRLEDNAALFNASLDSKGLTTAFIFNPTKWKNHNDSPLKIKFQLNHLQELREKLIQKNICFKVIHADGIEEEPLKILDLAKELHIKKIFVNKDYGFNERRRDSELEKLADQEGISLNLFDSSIIDPRNIKTGTGNFFKVFTPYSKVFRNLLTAEDLNIEPEPKTQEISHFQNDEIPEYDLEEENFKNSIELYEVGSDNVYKKFDSFLQDKISDYKNLRDFPSLDSTSKLSPYLTSGMLSAKYCLKELLSQFEDIPGTGQYSWMNEILWREFYKYIIYHFPRVSQGKSFSEKYDQLIWRQDTIDFEKWCQGKTGIPLIDAAMTQLNQTGWMHNRLRMVVAMFLSKNLLIDWRLGEAYFMNRLIDGDHASNNLSLIHISEPTRPF
;
A
#
# COMPACT_ATOMS: atom_id res chain seq x y z
N MET A 1 -28.62 1.66 -15.67
CA MET A 1 -27.32 2.15 -16.19
C MET A 1 -26.26 1.44 -15.39
N SER A 2 -25.20 0.95 -16.00
CA SER A 2 -24.12 0.27 -15.29
C SER A 2 -23.12 1.26 -14.71
N ASN A 3 -22.46 0.88 -13.61
CA ASN A 3 -21.39 1.62 -12.96
C ASN A 3 -20.04 1.01 -13.30
N LEU A 4 -18.96 1.79 -13.19
CA LEU A 4 -17.58 1.34 -13.34
C LEU A 4 -16.84 1.55 -12.04
N PHE A 5 -16.19 0.52 -11.51
CA PHE A 5 -15.26 0.60 -10.39
C PHE A 5 -13.84 0.30 -10.86
N ILE A 6 -12.87 1.09 -10.40
CA ILE A 6 -11.45 0.92 -10.75
C ILE A 6 -10.68 0.45 -9.53
N PHE A 7 -10.09 -0.75 -9.63
CA PHE A 7 -9.15 -1.25 -8.63
C PHE A 7 -7.81 -0.52 -8.68
N SER A 8 -7.25 -0.26 -7.52
CA SER A 8 -5.91 0.29 -7.30
C SER A 8 -5.16 -0.54 -6.24
N SER A 9 -4.80 0.06 -5.11
CA SER A 9 -4.20 -0.64 -3.96
C SER A 9 -5.26 -1.18 -2.98
N ASP A 10 -6.33 -1.74 -3.50
CA ASP A 10 -7.54 -2.15 -2.77
C ASP A 10 -8.13 -3.48 -3.28
N LEU A 11 -7.25 -4.44 -3.57
CA LEU A 11 -7.59 -5.72 -4.20
C LEU A 11 -8.37 -6.65 -3.26
N ARG A 12 -9.61 -6.27 -2.93
CA ARG A 12 -10.53 -7.04 -2.07
C ARG A 12 -11.99 -6.73 -2.39
N LEU A 13 -12.90 -7.64 -2.00
CA LEU A 13 -14.34 -7.43 -2.14
C LEU A 13 -14.94 -6.81 -0.88
N GLU A 14 -14.58 -7.32 0.29
CA GLU A 14 -15.06 -6.83 1.58
C GLU A 14 -14.30 -5.57 2.01
N ASP A 15 -14.97 -4.69 2.75
CA ASP A 15 -14.44 -3.41 3.20
C ASP A 15 -13.85 -2.55 2.06
N ASN A 16 -14.54 -2.53 0.95
CA ASN A 16 -14.21 -1.73 -0.22
C ASN A 16 -15.35 -0.76 -0.50
N ALA A 17 -15.27 0.44 0.08
CA ALA A 17 -16.36 1.41 0.07
C ALA A 17 -16.80 1.82 -1.34
N ALA A 18 -15.86 2.08 -2.25
CA ALA A 18 -16.16 2.46 -3.62
C ALA A 18 -16.83 1.29 -4.39
N LEU A 19 -16.31 0.07 -4.24
CA LEU A 19 -16.87 -1.13 -4.88
C LEU A 19 -18.27 -1.45 -4.37
N PHE A 20 -18.47 -1.41 -3.04
CA PHE A 20 -19.77 -1.64 -2.44
C PHE A 20 -20.80 -0.62 -2.93
N ASN A 21 -20.48 0.68 -2.88
CA ASN A 21 -21.38 1.73 -3.34
C ASN A 21 -21.64 1.66 -4.85
N ALA A 22 -20.66 1.27 -5.66
CA ALA A 22 -20.85 1.02 -7.08
C ALA A 22 -21.88 -0.10 -7.35
N SER A 23 -22.03 -1.05 -6.43
CA SER A 23 -22.97 -2.18 -6.55
C SER A 23 -24.42 -1.87 -6.13
N LEU A 24 -24.67 -0.73 -5.47
CA LEU A 24 -25.99 -0.44 -4.88
C LEU A 24 -27.03 0.03 -5.88
N ASP A 25 -26.66 0.93 -6.79
CA ASP A 25 -27.59 1.71 -7.64
C ASP A 25 -27.58 1.27 -9.11
N SER A 26 -26.95 0.16 -9.46
CA SER A 26 -26.76 -0.22 -10.86
C SER A 26 -27.56 -1.46 -11.25
N LYS A 27 -28.07 -1.46 -12.49
CA LYS A 27 -28.55 -2.67 -13.18
C LYS A 27 -27.39 -3.52 -13.72
N GLY A 28 -26.15 -3.19 -13.34
CA GLY A 28 -24.93 -3.89 -13.68
C GLY A 28 -23.70 -3.12 -13.18
N LEU A 29 -22.69 -3.84 -12.75
CA LEU A 29 -21.41 -3.31 -12.33
C LEU A 29 -20.31 -3.91 -13.19
N THR A 30 -19.46 -3.05 -13.74
CA THR A 30 -18.18 -3.42 -14.33
C THR A 30 -17.06 -2.98 -13.40
N THR A 31 -16.10 -3.86 -13.18
CA THR A 31 -14.86 -3.53 -12.48
C THR A 31 -13.70 -3.52 -13.46
N ALA A 32 -12.69 -2.70 -13.23
CA ALA A 32 -11.52 -2.70 -14.07
C ALA A 32 -10.23 -2.60 -13.23
N PHE A 33 -9.16 -3.19 -13.74
CA PHE A 33 -7.80 -3.06 -13.23
C PHE A 33 -6.92 -2.43 -14.31
N ILE A 34 -6.01 -1.52 -13.89
CA ILE A 34 -5.12 -0.84 -14.83
C ILE A 34 -3.79 -1.59 -14.89
N PHE A 35 -3.53 -2.24 -16.03
CA PHE A 35 -2.26 -2.86 -16.33
C PHE A 35 -1.31 -1.83 -16.94
N ASN A 36 -0.31 -1.38 -16.17
CA ASN A 36 0.56 -0.27 -16.55
C ASN A 36 2.03 -0.55 -16.23
N PRO A 37 2.72 -1.36 -17.06
CA PRO A 37 4.13 -1.71 -16.84
C PRO A 37 5.07 -0.50 -16.77
N THR A 38 4.81 0.53 -17.57
CA THR A 38 5.60 1.77 -17.57
C THR A 38 5.50 2.51 -16.24
N LYS A 39 4.30 2.59 -15.65
CA LYS A 39 4.12 3.15 -14.32
C LYS A 39 4.89 2.36 -13.27
N TRP A 40 4.77 1.04 -13.27
CA TRP A 40 5.49 0.16 -12.33
C TRP A 40 7.00 0.35 -12.41
N LYS A 41 7.54 0.40 -13.64
CA LYS A 41 8.96 0.67 -13.87
C LYS A 41 9.38 2.04 -13.35
N ASN A 42 8.61 3.08 -13.65
CA ASN A 42 8.91 4.45 -13.25
C ASN A 42 8.84 4.64 -11.71
N HIS A 43 8.02 3.85 -11.02
CA HIS A 43 7.90 3.85 -9.56
C HIS A 43 8.84 2.85 -8.88
N ASN A 44 9.70 2.15 -9.63
CA ASN A 44 10.55 1.07 -9.13
C ASN A 44 9.76 -0.04 -8.42
N ASP A 45 8.53 -0.32 -8.83
CA ASP A 45 7.75 -1.39 -8.21
C ASP A 45 8.42 -2.75 -8.44
N SER A 46 8.54 -3.53 -7.38
CA SER A 46 9.16 -4.86 -7.42
C SER A 46 8.40 -5.79 -8.37
N PRO A 47 9.10 -6.49 -9.30
CA PRO A 47 8.50 -7.53 -10.14
C PRO A 47 7.76 -8.59 -9.30
N LEU A 48 8.33 -8.96 -8.14
CA LEU A 48 7.70 -9.91 -7.22
C LEU A 48 6.37 -9.38 -6.66
N LYS A 49 6.31 -8.10 -6.28
CA LYS A 49 5.07 -7.43 -5.83
C LYS A 49 4.01 -7.44 -6.94
N ILE A 50 4.41 -7.09 -8.17
CA ILE A 50 3.51 -7.07 -9.32
C ILE A 50 2.92 -8.47 -9.56
N LYS A 51 3.77 -9.50 -9.64
CA LYS A 51 3.33 -10.88 -9.81
C LYS A 51 2.40 -11.34 -8.70
N PHE A 52 2.73 -11.01 -7.44
CA PHE A 52 1.89 -11.32 -6.29
C PHE A 52 0.49 -10.68 -6.40
N GLN A 53 0.42 -9.41 -6.80
CA GLN A 53 -0.86 -8.71 -7.02
C GLN A 53 -1.67 -9.34 -8.16
N LEU A 54 -1.04 -9.66 -9.29
CA LEU A 54 -1.71 -10.28 -10.42
C LEU A 54 -2.20 -11.70 -10.11
N ASN A 55 -1.44 -12.48 -9.35
CA ASN A 55 -1.89 -13.80 -8.90
C ASN A 55 -3.13 -13.70 -8.00
N HIS A 56 -3.18 -12.72 -7.10
CA HIS A 56 -4.37 -12.50 -6.28
C HIS A 56 -5.55 -11.96 -7.11
N LEU A 57 -5.28 -11.08 -8.05
CA LEU A 57 -6.30 -10.50 -8.93
C LEU A 57 -7.01 -11.58 -9.74
N GLN A 58 -6.35 -12.68 -10.10
CA GLN A 58 -6.96 -13.84 -10.77
C GLN A 58 -8.06 -14.44 -9.91
N GLU A 59 -7.83 -14.68 -8.62
CA GLU A 59 -8.85 -15.19 -7.70
C GLU A 59 -9.99 -14.18 -7.50
N LEU A 60 -9.62 -12.91 -7.35
CA LEU A 60 -10.59 -11.82 -7.18
C LEU A 60 -11.52 -11.71 -8.39
N ARG A 61 -10.97 -11.84 -9.60
CA ARG A 61 -11.71 -11.89 -10.87
C ARG A 61 -12.75 -13.04 -10.87
N GLU A 62 -12.36 -14.23 -10.44
CA GLU A 62 -13.26 -15.37 -10.37
C GLU A 62 -14.43 -15.12 -9.40
N LYS A 63 -14.16 -14.55 -8.22
CA LYS A 63 -15.20 -14.17 -7.25
C LYS A 63 -16.14 -13.09 -7.80
N LEU A 64 -15.63 -12.11 -8.57
CA LEU A 64 -16.45 -11.10 -9.25
C LEU A 64 -17.38 -11.71 -10.28
N ILE A 65 -16.87 -12.63 -11.12
CA ILE A 65 -17.66 -13.33 -12.13
C ILE A 65 -18.79 -14.15 -11.50
N GLN A 66 -18.54 -14.82 -10.36
CA GLN A 66 -19.57 -15.54 -9.60
C GLN A 66 -20.70 -14.62 -9.10
N LYS A 67 -20.41 -13.32 -8.93
CA LYS A 67 -21.41 -12.31 -8.57
C LYS A 67 -22.02 -11.60 -9.79
N ASN A 68 -21.81 -12.10 -11.00
CA ASN A 68 -22.21 -11.48 -12.28
C ASN A 68 -21.63 -10.07 -12.50
N ILE A 69 -20.48 -9.77 -11.88
CA ILE A 69 -19.76 -8.50 -12.05
C ILE A 69 -18.74 -8.69 -13.16
N CYS A 70 -18.83 -7.86 -14.19
CA CYS A 70 -17.90 -7.89 -15.31
C CYS A 70 -16.52 -7.38 -14.87
N PHE A 71 -15.45 -8.05 -15.33
CA PHE A 71 -14.07 -7.65 -15.08
C PHE A 71 -13.38 -7.25 -16.39
N LYS A 72 -12.74 -6.08 -16.38
CA LYS A 72 -12.01 -5.50 -17.50
C LYS A 72 -10.56 -5.20 -17.15
N VAL A 73 -9.69 -5.18 -18.14
CA VAL A 73 -8.30 -4.75 -18.02
C VAL A 73 -8.09 -3.52 -18.90
N ILE A 74 -7.63 -2.45 -18.28
CA ILE A 74 -7.25 -1.21 -18.97
C ILE A 74 -5.73 -1.23 -19.18
N HIS A 75 -5.26 -1.15 -20.43
CA HIS A 75 -3.86 -1.00 -20.76
C HIS A 75 -3.50 0.47 -20.89
N ALA A 76 -2.48 0.92 -20.14
CA ALA A 76 -1.96 2.29 -20.18
C ALA A 76 -0.43 2.29 -20.24
N ASP A 77 0.13 3.33 -20.84
CA ASP A 77 1.57 3.57 -20.93
C ASP A 77 1.93 4.85 -20.15
N GLY A 78 2.17 4.66 -18.86
CA GLY A 78 2.40 5.74 -17.90
C GLY A 78 1.12 6.25 -17.22
N ILE A 79 1.30 6.94 -16.09
CA ILE A 79 0.18 7.39 -15.24
C ILE A 79 -0.66 8.51 -15.90
N GLU A 80 -0.04 9.26 -16.80
CA GLU A 80 -0.70 10.36 -17.52
C GLU A 80 -1.78 9.86 -18.49
N GLU A 81 -1.67 8.63 -18.98
CA GLU A 81 -2.70 8.05 -19.86
C GLU A 81 -3.89 7.45 -19.10
N GLU A 82 -3.72 7.09 -17.82
CA GLU A 82 -4.75 6.40 -17.05
C GLU A 82 -6.11 7.11 -17.11
N PRO A 83 -6.22 8.46 -16.91
CA PRO A 83 -7.52 9.15 -16.97
C PRO A 83 -8.25 8.98 -18.30
N LEU A 84 -7.54 9.11 -19.43
CA LEU A 84 -8.11 8.96 -20.77
C LEU A 84 -8.56 7.52 -21.01
N LYS A 85 -7.74 6.54 -20.66
CA LYS A 85 -8.08 5.11 -20.84
C LYS A 85 -9.27 4.66 -19.99
N ILE A 86 -9.38 5.17 -18.75
CA ILE A 86 -10.57 4.94 -17.91
C ILE A 86 -11.80 5.56 -18.56
N LEU A 87 -11.71 6.79 -19.07
CA LEU A 87 -12.81 7.48 -19.74
C LEU A 87 -13.22 6.77 -21.02
N ASP A 88 -12.26 6.30 -21.82
CA ASP A 88 -12.54 5.56 -23.07
C ASP A 88 -13.35 4.29 -22.76
N LEU A 89 -12.94 3.50 -21.75
CA LEU A 89 -13.70 2.33 -21.31
C LEU A 89 -15.10 2.73 -20.81
N ALA A 90 -15.22 3.80 -20.05
CA ALA A 90 -16.51 4.28 -19.55
C ALA A 90 -17.46 4.67 -20.69
N LYS A 91 -16.94 5.30 -21.76
CA LYS A 91 -17.72 5.67 -22.96
C LYS A 91 -18.12 4.44 -23.75
N GLU A 92 -17.21 3.51 -23.99
CA GLU A 92 -17.44 2.24 -24.69
C GLU A 92 -18.60 1.45 -24.05
N LEU A 93 -18.59 1.36 -22.71
CA LEU A 93 -19.57 0.63 -21.93
C LEU A 93 -20.82 1.46 -21.55
N HIS A 94 -20.95 2.68 -22.06
CA HIS A 94 -22.04 3.62 -21.74
C HIS A 94 -22.24 3.87 -20.24
N ILE A 95 -21.14 3.91 -19.48
CA ILE A 95 -21.10 4.17 -18.05
C ILE A 95 -21.48 5.63 -17.76
N LYS A 96 -22.17 5.86 -16.62
CA LYS A 96 -22.51 7.21 -16.15
C LYS A 96 -21.88 7.56 -14.80
N LYS A 97 -21.41 6.58 -14.05
CA LYS A 97 -20.77 6.78 -12.76
C LYS A 97 -19.49 5.94 -12.66
N ILE A 98 -18.38 6.57 -12.34
CA ILE A 98 -17.10 5.92 -12.04
C ILE A 98 -16.88 6.00 -10.52
N PHE A 99 -16.40 4.92 -9.92
CA PHE A 99 -16.14 4.79 -8.49
C PHE A 99 -14.67 4.40 -8.26
N VAL A 100 -14.00 5.10 -7.37
CA VAL A 100 -12.57 4.90 -7.07
C VAL A 100 -12.33 5.12 -5.58
N ASN A 101 -11.53 4.28 -4.93
CA ASN A 101 -10.94 4.60 -3.64
C ASN A 101 -9.71 5.50 -3.83
N LYS A 102 -9.62 6.59 -3.07
CA LYS A 102 -8.52 7.55 -3.18
C LYS A 102 -7.20 6.95 -2.75
N ASP A 103 -6.18 7.15 -3.56
CA ASP A 103 -4.79 7.05 -3.14
C ASP A 103 -4.23 8.45 -2.86
N TYR A 104 -3.33 8.57 -1.86
CA TYR A 104 -2.89 9.87 -1.37
C TYR A 104 -1.58 10.37 -1.98
N GLY A 105 -0.93 9.58 -2.84
CA GLY A 105 0.27 9.96 -3.57
C GLY A 105 0.03 11.16 -4.50
N PHE A 106 1.08 11.91 -4.80
CA PHE A 106 0.99 13.09 -5.66
C PHE A 106 0.47 12.75 -7.06
N ASN A 107 1.00 11.68 -7.64
CA ASN A 107 0.65 11.24 -8.99
C ASN A 107 -0.80 10.73 -9.05
N GLU A 108 -1.22 9.96 -8.07
CA GLU A 108 -2.56 9.38 -7.97
C GLU A 108 -3.61 10.50 -7.79
N ARG A 109 -3.33 11.48 -6.95
CA ARG A 109 -4.22 12.64 -6.77
C ARG A 109 -4.33 13.49 -8.04
N ARG A 110 -3.24 13.64 -8.78
CA ARG A 110 -3.24 14.35 -10.07
C ARG A 110 -4.05 13.57 -11.12
N ARG A 111 -3.88 12.24 -11.18
CA ARG A 111 -4.68 11.35 -12.02
C ARG A 111 -6.17 11.51 -11.73
N ASP A 112 -6.57 11.43 -10.46
CA ASP A 112 -7.98 11.52 -10.06
C ASP A 112 -8.58 12.90 -10.39
N SER A 113 -7.82 13.97 -10.18
CA SER A 113 -8.24 15.33 -10.54
C SER A 113 -8.40 15.53 -12.06
N GLU A 114 -7.54 14.90 -12.86
CA GLU A 114 -7.64 14.96 -14.32
C GLU A 114 -8.81 14.11 -14.81
N LEU A 115 -9.01 12.91 -14.24
CA LEU A 115 -10.15 12.06 -14.54
C LEU A 115 -11.48 12.76 -14.22
N GLU A 116 -11.56 13.48 -13.09
CA GLU A 116 -12.76 14.24 -12.71
C GLU A 116 -13.13 15.27 -13.78
N LYS A 117 -12.15 16.09 -14.22
CA LYS A 117 -12.38 17.11 -15.28
C LYS A 117 -12.82 16.51 -16.60
N LEU A 118 -12.17 15.42 -17.02
CA LEU A 118 -12.50 14.76 -18.27
C LEU A 118 -13.88 14.07 -18.22
N ALA A 119 -14.21 13.45 -17.11
CA ALA A 119 -15.49 12.78 -16.90
C ALA A 119 -16.65 13.79 -16.88
N ASP A 120 -16.48 14.93 -16.20
CA ASP A 120 -17.48 16.02 -16.17
C ASP A 120 -17.81 16.54 -17.56
N GLN A 121 -16.82 16.68 -18.45
CA GLN A 121 -17.04 17.11 -19.85
C GLN A 121 -17.93 16.14 -20.64
N GLU A 122 -17.91 14.87 -20.28
CA GLU A 122 -18.70 13.82 -20.93
C GLU A 122 -20.01 13.48 -20.16
N GLY A 123 -20.32 14.24 -19.11
CA GLY A 123 -21.50 14.00 -18.28
C GLY A 123 -21.43 12.70 -17.50
N ILE A 124 -20.21 12.26 -17.13
CA ILE A 124 -19.94 11.09 -16.30
C ILE A 124 -19.48 11.57 -14.92
N SER A 125 -20.10 11.08 -13.85
CA SER A 125 -19.71 11.47 -12.50
C SER A 125 -18.59 10.58 -11.95
N LEU A 126 -17.55 11.20 -11.38
CA LEU A 126 -16.53 10.50 -10.61
C LEU A 126 -16.88 10.53 -9.11
N ASN A 127 -16.92 9.36 -8.48
CA ASN A 127 -17.24 9.19 -7.07
C ASN A 127 -15.99 8.69 -6.35
N LEU A 128 -15.38 9.52 -5.51
CA LEU A 128 -14.14 9.24 -4.78
C LEU A 128 -14.43 8.93 -3.32
N PHE A 129 -13.94 7.77 -2.84
CA PHE A 129 -14.09 7.31 -1.46
C PHE A 129 -12.74 7.34 -0.74
N ASP A 130 -12.74 7.70 0.55
CA ASP A 130 -11.51 7.72 1.33
C ASP A 130 -11.06 6.28 1.68
N SER A 131 -9.77 6.01 1.51
CA SER A 131 -9.15 4.70 1.80
C SER A 131 -8.44 4.64 3.15
N SER A 132 -8.43 5.75 3.91
CA SER A 132 -7.94 5.80 5.29
C SER A 132 -9.07 5.52 6.27
N ILE A 133 -8.72 5.05 7.48
CA ILE A 133 -9.68 4.75 8.54
C ILE A 133 -10.38 6.02 9.01
N ILE A 134 -9.61 7.09 9.24
CA ILE A 134 -10.12 8.43 9.52
C ILE A 134 -9.61 9.35 8.41
N ASP A 135 -10.51 10.17 7.86
CA ASP A 135 -10.13 11.15 6.84
C ASP A 135 -8.96 12.02 7.34
N PRO A 136 -7.82 12.05 6.60
CA PRO A 136 -6.64 12.82 6.98
C PRO A 136 -6.93 14.30 7.28
N ARG A 137 -7.96 14.88 6.64
CA ARG A 137 -8.37 16.29 6.83
C ARG A 137 -8.93 16.58 8.22
N ASN A 138 -9.43 15.55 8.90
CA ASN A 138 -10.06 15.68 10.21
C ASN A 138 -9.07 15.60 11.37
N ILE A 139 -7.84 15.11 11.12
CA ILE A 139 -6.81 14.94 12.15
C ILE A 139 -5.92 16.18 12.21
N LYS A 140 -6.10 17.02 13.23
CA LYS A 140 -5.39 18.30 13.39
C LYS A 140 -4.88 18.48 14.82
N THR A 141 -3.83 19.30 14.95
CA THR A 141 -3.36 19.76 16.27
C THR A 141 -4.37 20.69 16.90
N GLY A 142 -4.25 20.96 18.21
CA GLY A 142 -5.10 21.94 18.91
C GLY A 142 -5.03 23.37 18.34
N THR A 143 -4.02 23.68 17.54
CA THR A 143 -3.85 24.96 16.82
C THR A 143 -4.33 24.91 15.36
N GLY A 144 -4.95 23.80 14.93
CA GLY A 144 -5.44 23.60 13.56
C GLY A 144 -4.38 23.20 12.53
N ASN A 145 -3.12 23.02 12.94
CA ASN A 145 -2.03 22.60 12.09
C ASN A 145 -1.99 21.06 11.90
N PHE A 146 -1.09 20.58 11.04
CA PHE A 146 -0.90 19.16 10.78
C PHE A 146 0.26 18.58 11.62
N PHE A 147 0.10 17.31 12.00
CA PHE A 147 1.14 16.58 12.73
C PHE A 147 2.32 16.24 11.84
N LYS A 148 3.52 16.33 12.40
CA LYS A 148 4.79 15.91 11.79
C LYS A 148 5.47 14.79 12.59
N VAL A 149 4.89 14.39 13.72
CA VAL A 149 5.44 13.42 14.65
C VAL A 149 4.34 12.42 15.02
N PHE A 150 4.68 11.15 15.02
CA PHE A 150 3.75 10.05 15.25
C PHE A 150 3.06 10.07 16.61
N THR A 151 3.81 10.27 17.70
CA THR A 151 3.27 10.13 19.06
C THR A 151 2.07 11.06 19.34
N PRO A 152 2.10 12.37 19.04
CA PRO A 152 0.91 13.21 19.21
C PRO A 152 -0.19 12.87 18.21
N TYR A 153 0.15 12.48 16.97
CA TYR A 153 -0.83 12.03 15.99
C TYR A 153 -1.60 10.80 16.48
N SER A 154 -0.90 9.76 16.93
CA SER A 154 -1.53 8.51 17.37
C SER A 154 -2.48 8.69 18.57
N LYS A 155 -2.18 9.64 19.46
CA LYS A 155 -3.07 10.00 20.57
C LYS A 155 -4.37 10.63 20.07
N VAL A 156 -4.25 11.58 19.14
CA VAL A 156 -5.44 12.24 18.56
C VAL A 156 -6.23 11.27 17.70
N PHE A 157 -5.57 10.41 16.92
CA PHE A 157 -6.23 9.36 16.14
C PHE A 157 -7.09 8.46 17.02
N ARG A 158 -6.55 7.94 18.15
CA ARG A 158 -7.28 7.10 19.08
C ARG A 158 -8.47 7.81 19.70
N ASN A 159 -8.36 9.11 20.01
CA ASN A 159 -9.44 9.89 20.59
C ASN A 159 -10.55 10.18 19.58
N LEU A 160 -10.25 10.25 18.30
CA LEU A 160 -11.21 10.49 17.23
C LEU A 160 -11.87 9.19 16.74
N LEU A 161 -11.20 8.05 16.90
CA LEU A 161 -11.68 6.76 16.40
C LEU A 161 -13.01 6.39 17.07
N THR A 162 -14.02 6.19 16.25
CA THR A 162 -15.36 5.79 16.68
C THR A 162 -15.72 4.38 16.20
N ALA A 163 -16.80 3.81 16.71
CA ALA A 163 -17.30 2.53 16.20
C ALA A 163 -17.78 2.62 14.75
N GLU A 164 -18.23 3.80 14.31
CA GLU A 164 -18.66 4.04 12.93
C GLU A 164 -17.48 3.99 11.95
N ASP A 165 -16.30 4.47 12.34
CA ASP A 165 -15.09 4.41 11.53
C ASP A 165 -14.62 2.96 11.30
N LEU A 166 -15.06 2.03 12.14
CA LEU A 166 -14.73 0.60 12.07
C LEU A 166 -15.86 -0.24 11.42
N ASN A 167 -16.87 0.39 10.85
CA ASN A 167 -17.87 -0.33 10.08
C ASN A 167 -17.26 -0.89 8.81
N ILE A 168 -17.38 -2.20 8.64
CA ILE A 168 -16.89 -2.92 7.47
C ILE A 168 -17.98 -2.94 6.40
N GLU A 169 -17.70 -2.42 5.24
CA GLU A 169 -18.59 -2.54 4.08
C GLU A 169 -18.68 -4.00 3.64
N PRO A 170 -19.91 -4.52 3.43
CA PRO A 170 -20.05 -5.87 2.91
C PRO A 170 -19.51 -5.98 1.49
N GLU A 171 -19.35 -7.21 1.04
CA GLU A 171 -19.02 -7.49 -0.36
C GLU A 171 -20.05 -6.87 -1.33
N PRO A 172 -19.67 -6.57 -2.58
CA PRO A 172 -20.59 -6.04 -3.57
C PRO A 172 -21.76 -6.99 -3.78
N LYS A 173 -22.97 -6.44 -4.00
CA LYS A 173 -24.16 -7.22 -4.28
C LYS A 173 -24.01 -7.95 -5.60
N THR A 174 -24.53 -9.18 -5.67
CA THR A 174 -24.68 -9.92 -6.94
C THR A 174 -25.52 -9.09 -7.91
N GLN A 175 -25.05 -8.98 -9.14
CA GLN A 175 -25.66 -8.18 -10.19
C GLN A 175 -26.57 -9.04 -11.07
N GLU A 176 -27.38 -8.38 -11.92
CA GLU A 176 -28.00 -9.03 -13.08
C GLU A 176 -26.88 -9.49 -14.04
N ILE A 177 -27.13 -10.51 -14.83
CA ILE A 177 -26.11 -11.07 -15.75
C ILE A 177 -25.62 -9.97 -16.69
N SER A 178 -24.29 -9.74 -16.66
CA SER A 178 -23.65 -8.81 -17.56
C SER A 178 -23.61 -9.35 -18.99
N HIS A 179 -23.86 -8.46 -19.94
CA HIS A 179 -23.68 -8.78 -21.37
C HIS A 179 -22.26 -8.50 -21.86
N PHE A 180 -21.41 -7.89 -21.02
CA PHE A 180 -20.02 -7.59 -21.36
C PHE A 180 -19.14 -8.83 -21.12
N GLN A 181 -18.20 -9.04 -22.02
CA GLN A 181 -17.21 -10.09 -21.90
C GLN A 181 -16.17 -9.72 -20.84
N ASN A 182 -15.77 -10.70 -20.02
CA ASN A 182 -14.67 -10.55 -19.08
C ASN A 182 -13.33 -10.61 -19.80
N ASP A 183 -12.40 -9.76 -19.40
CA ASP A 183 -11.03 -9.83 -19.88
C ASP A 183 -10.20 -10.81 -19.05
N GLU A 184 -9.16 -11.39 -19.66
CA GLU A 184 -8.16 -12.16 -18.97
C GLU A 184 -7.09 -11.23 -18.39
N ILE A 185 -6.49 -11.65 -17.27
CA ILE A 185 -5.39 -10.90 -16.67
C ILE A 185 -4.13 -11.16 -17.50
N PRO A 186 -3.39 -10.12 -17.94
CA PRO A 186 -2.18 -10.29 -18.71
C PRO A 186 -1.12 -11.09 -17.95
N GLU A 187 -0.42 -11.95 -18.67
CA GLU A 187 0.74 -12.66 -18.11
C GLU A 187 1.85 -11.68 -17.74
N TYR A 188 2.53 -11.97 -16.65
CA TYR A 188 3.69 -11.22 -16.18
C TYR A 188 4.72 -12.20 -15.65
N ASP A 189 5.84 -12.31 -16.37
CA ASP A 189 6.89 -13.25 -16.06
C ASP A 189 7.95 -12.63 -15.14
N LEU A 190 8.38 -13.40 -14.16
CA LEU A 190 9.54 -13.07 -13.33
C LEU A 190 10.81 -13.50 -14.05
N GLU A 191 11.73 -12.57 -14.25
CA GLU A 191 13.03 -12.86 -14.89
C GLU A 191 14.03 -13.44 -13.87
N GLU A 192 14.05 -12.88 -12.66
CA GLU A 192 15.00 -13.28 -11.62
C GLU A 192 14.61 -14.61 -10.96
N GLU A 193 15.57 -15.57 -10.94
CA GLU A 193 15.37 -16.90 -10.37
C GLU A 193 14.99 -16.86 -8.88
N ASN A 194 15.59 -15.94 -8.12
CA ASN A 194 15.25 -15.75 -6.72
C ASN A 194 13.78 -15.39 -6.54
N PHE A 195 13.22 -14.54 -7.40
CA PHE A 195 11.81 -14.16 -7.33
C PHE A 195 10.87 -15.28 -7.77
N LYS A 196 11.27 -16.08 -8.77
CA LYS A 196 10.52 -17.29 -9.16
C LYS A 196 10.38 -18.27 -7.99
N ASN A 197 11.45 -18.45 -7.23
CA ASN A 197 11.45 -19.36 -6.09
C ASN A 197 10.71 -18.77 -4.88
N SER A 198 10.74 -17.46 -4.68
CA SER A 198 10.16 -16.84 -3.50
C SER A 198 8.67 -16.48 -3.63
N ILE A 199 8.11 -16.44 -4.84
CA ILE A 199 6.69 -16.11 -5.01
C ILE A 199 5.77 -17.10 -4.29
N GLU A 200 6.18 -18.37 -4.20
CA GLU A 200 5.44 -19.43 -3.51
C GLU A 200 5.38 -19.24 -1.99
N LEU A 201 6.25 -18.40 -1.41
CA LEU A 201 6.20 -18.05 0.02
C LEU A 201 5.00 -17.17 0.37
N TYR A 202 4.35 -16.60 -0.64
CA TYR A 202 3.30 -15.61 -0.48
C TYR A 202 1.98 -16.15 -1.03
N GLU A 203 1.26 -16.82 -0.15
CA GLU A 203 -0.07 -17.33 -0.48
C GLU A 203 -1.01 -16.17 -0.84
N VAL A 204 -1.79 -16.35 -1.90
CA VAL A 204 -2.85 -15.42 -2.30
C VAL A 204 -4.21 -15.97 -1.89
N GLY A 205 -5.24 -15.15 -2.07
CA GLY A 205 -6.59 -15.53 -1.74
C GLY A 205 -7.09 -14.95 -0.42
N SER A 206 -8.29 -14.40 -0.47
CA SER A 206 -8.89 -13.72 0.69
C SER A 206 -8.93 -14.62 1.91
N ASP A 207 -9.33 -15.88 1.75
CA ASP A 207 -9.47 -16.83 2.87
C ASP A 207 -8.12 -17.12 3.54
N ASN A 208 -7.05 -17.23 2.76
CA ASN A 208 -5.71 -17.46 3.29
C ASN A 208 -5.18 -16.25 4.05
N VAL A 209 -5.48 -15.05 3.54
CA VAL A 209 -5.08 -13.79 4.17
C VAL A 209 -5.76 -13.63 5.53
N TYR A 210 -7.06 -13.87 5.62
CA TYR A 210 -7.81 -13.80 6.88
C TYR A 210 -7.33 -14.86 7.87
N LYS A 211 -7.14 -16.11 7.45
CA LYS A 211 -6.58 -17.18 8.30
C LYS A 211 -5.21 -16.82 8.86
N LYS A 212 -4.35 -16.22 8.04
CA LYS A 212 -3.02 -15.76 8.48
C LYS A 212 -3.12 -14.67 9.54
N PHE A 213 -4.07 -13.75 9.40
CA PHE A 213 -4.33 -12.71 10.39
C PHE A 213 -4.88 -13.32 11.69
N ASP A 214 -5.85 -14.22 11.61
CA ASP A 214 -6.44 -14.89 12.77
C ASP A 214 -5.39 -15.70 13.55
N SER A 215 -4.54 -16.47 12.86
CA SER A 215 -3.42 -17.18 13.50
C SER A 215 -2.48 -16.23 14.22
N PHE A 216 -2.20 -15.06 13.63
CA PHE A 216 -1.37 -14.07 14.31
C PHE A 216 -2.03 -13.53 15.58
N LEU A 217 -3.33 -13.26 15.57
CA LEU A 217 -4.08 -12.80 16.76
C LEU A 217 -4.14 -13.87 17.84
N GLN A 218 -4.24 -15.13 17.47
CA GLN A 218 -4.32 -16.24 18.43
C GLN A 218 -2.96 -16.60 19.04
N ASP A 219 -1.93 -16.70 18.20
CA ASP A 219 -0.68 -17.37 18.58
C ASP A 219 0.45 -16.40 18.95
N LYS A 220 0.47 -15.17 18.40
CA LYS A 220 1.66 -14.30 18.44
C LYS A 220 1.42 -12.93 19.05
N ILE A 221 0.20 -12.42 19.04
CA ILE A 221 -0.11 -11.03 19.40
C ILE A 221 0.28 -10.68 20.84
N SER A 222 0.09 -11.62 21.77
CA SER A 222 0.35 -11.40 23.21
C SER A 222 1.82 -11.12 23.49
N ASP A 223 2.72 -11.83 22.81
CA ASP A 223 4.17 -11.68 22.96
C ASP A 223 4.80 -10.69 21.99
N TYR A 224 4.00 -10.14 21.07
CA TYR A 224 4.48 -9.29 19.98
C TYR A 224 5.36 -8.13 20.47
N LYS A 225 4.99 -7.45 21.55
CA LYS A 225 5.79 -6.35 22.12
C LYS A 225 7.21 -6.77 22.50
N ASN A 226 7.36 -7.95 23.07
CA ASN A 226 8.62 -8.44 23.61
C ASN A 226 9.50 -9.08 22.53
N LEU A 227 8.88 -9.68 21.51
CA LEU A 227 9.57 -10.49 20.51
C LEU A 227 9.77 -9.80 19.15
N ARG A 228 8.99 -8.75 18.85
CA ARG A 228 9.00 -8.05 17.54
C ARG A 228 10.35 -7.50 17.13
N ASP A 229 11.26 -7.28 18.05
CA ASP A 229 12.58 -6.69 17.77
C ASP A 229 13.67 -7.74 17.51
N PHE A 230 13.34 -9.03 17.54
CA PHE A 230 14.26 -10.13 17.27
C PHE A 230 14.05 -10.72 15.87
N PRO A 231 14.87 -10.33 14.86
CA PRO A 231 14.69 -10.77 13.47
C PRO A 231 14.82 -12.29 13.25
N SER A 232 15.48 -12.99 14.16
CA SER A 232 15.65 -14.45 14.11
C SER A 232 14.41 -15.23 14.53
N LEU A 233 13.40 -14.57 15.13
CA LEU A 233 12.17 -15.19 15.57
C LEU A 233 11.04 -14.96 14.59
N ASP A 234 10.19 -15.96 14.40
CA ASP A 234 8.95 -15.83 13.64
C ASP A 234 7.82 -15.26 14.53
N SER A 235 8.00 -14.03 15.00
CA SER A 235 7.13 -13.36 15.98
C SER A 235 6.33 -12.21 15.41
N THR A 236 6.50 -11.87 14.13
CA THR A 236 5.75 -10.80 13.47
C THR A 236 4.60 -11.35 12.64
N SER A 237 3.63 -10.50 12.29
CA SER A 237 2.45 -10.92 11.52
C SER A 237 2.75 -11.26 10.06
N LYS A 238 3.80 -10.67 9.47
CA LYS A 238 4.13 -10.76 8.03
C LYS A 238 2.94 -10.42 7.12
N LEU A 239 2.07 -9.49 7.56
CA LEU A 239 0.87 -9.07 6.83
C LEU A 239 1.12 -7.87 5.91
N SER A 240 2.31 -7.29 5.93
CA SER A 240 2.63 -6.09 5.14
C SER A 240 2.38 -6.25 3.63
N PRO A 241 2.67 -7.37 2.94
CA PRO A 241 2.35 -7.53 1.53
C PRO A 241 0.85 -7.42 1.24
N TYR A 242 0.03 -8.01 2.10
CA TYR A 242 -1.43 -8.02 1.96
C TYR A 242 -2.07 -6.67 2.26
N LEU A 243 -1.54 -5.94 3.25
CA LEU A 243 -1.96 -4.57 3.56
C LEU A 243 -1.56 -3.58 2.46
N THR A 244 -0.37 -3.73 1.87
CA THR A 244 0.12 -2.85 0.80
C THR A 244 -0.65 -3.06 -0.50
N SER A 245 -0.97 -4.30 -0.84
CA SER A 245 -1.77 -4.63 -2.03
C SER A 245 -3.27 -4.43 -1.82
N GLY A 246 -3.69 -4.13 -0.59
CA GLY A 246 -5.09 -3.93 -0.23
C GLY A 246 -5.94 -5.20 -0.18
N MET A 247 -5.31 -6.38 -0.17
CA MET A 247 -5.97 -7.67 0.03
C MET A 247 -6.55 -7.81 1.43
N LEU A 248 -5.90 -7.16 2.41
CA LEU A 248 -6.33 -7.05 3.79
C LEU A 248 -6.55 -5.57 4.13
N SER A 249 -7.72 -5.26 4.70
CA SER A 249 -8.02 -3.91 5.13
C SER A 249 -7.41 -3.60 6.50
N ALA A 250 -6.78 -2.43 6.61
CA ALA A 250 -6.32 -1.91 7.90
C ALA A 250 -7.47 -1.66 8.88
N LYS A 251 -8.63 -1.22 8.37
CA LYS A 251 -9.86 -1.00 9.15
C LYS A 251 -10.39 -2.33 9.72
N TYR A 252 -10.44 -3.38 8.88
CA TYR A 252 -10.78 -4.74 9.32
C TYR A 252 -9.84 -5.22 10.42
N CYS A 253 -8.52 -5.03 10.24
CA CYS A 253 -7.54 -5.40 11.25
C CYS A 253 -7.78 -4.70 12.60
N LEU A 254 -8.08 -3.39 12.60
CA LEU A 254 -8.37 -2.67 13.83
C LEU A 254 -9.69 -3.12 14.47
N LYS A 255 -10.72 -3.36 13.67
CA LYS A 255 -12.01 -3.85 14.16
C LYS A 255 -11.85 -5.18 14.87
N GLU A 256 -11.22 -6.16 14.23
CA GLU A 256 -11.02 -7.49 14.81
C GLU A 256 -10.12 -7.44 16.07
N LEU A 257 -9.04 -6.62 16.02
CA LEU A 257 -8.19 -6.43 17.20
C LEU A 257 -8.98 -5.87 18.39
N LEU A 258 -9.74 -4.77 18.18
CA LEU A 258 -10.46 -4.09 19.24
C LEU A 258 -11.73 -4.82 19.69
N SER A 259 -12.25 -5.77 18.88
CA SER A 259 -13.34 -6.66 19.28
C SER A 259 -12.90 -7.72 20.30
N GLN A 260 -11.61 -8.08 20.28
CA GLN A 260 -11.05 -9.17 21.10
C GLN A 260 -10.20 -8.65 22.26
N PHE A 261 -9.61 -7.47 22.14
CA PHE A 261 -8.63 -6.94 23.07
C PHE A 261 -8.85 -5.46 23.38
N GLU A 262 -8.54 -5.08 24.62
CA GLU A 262 -8.53 -3.67 25.02
C GLU A 262 -7.24 -2.97 24.54
N ASP A 263 -7.33 -1.66 24.22
CA ASP A 263 -6.19 -0.83 23.81
C ASP A 263 -5.38 -0.36 25.05
N ILE A 264 -4.72 -1.33 25.72
CA ILE A 264 -3.96 -1.10 26.94
C ILE A 264 -2.48 -0.83 26.61
N PRO A 265 -1.94 0.36 26.97
CA PRO A 265 -0.53 0.66 26.75
C PRO A 265 0.40 -0.37 27.37
N GLY A 266 1.37 -0.82 26.58
CA GLY A 266 2.38 -1.75 27.05
C GLY A 266 2.11 -3.21 26.72
N THR A 267 0.99 -3.54 26.10
CA THR A 267 0.67 -4.88 25.62
C THR A 267 1.18 -5.12 24.19
N GLY A 268 1.16 -6.39 23.76
CA GLY A 268 1.46 -6.78 22.38
C GLY A 268 0.44 -6.21 21.40
N GLN A 269 -0.84 -6.25 21.77
CA GLN A 269 -1.98 -5.72 21.03
C GLN A 269 -1.84 -4.22 20.77
N TYR A 270 -1.57 -3.44 21.81
CA TYR A 270 -1.29 -2.01 21.70
C TYR A 270 -0.10 -1.74 20.78
N SER A 271 0.96 -2.54 20.90
CA SER A 271 2.16 -2.39 20.08
C SER A 271 1.88 -2.68 18.61
N TRP A 272 1.08 -3.71 18.31
CA TRP A 272 0.72 -4.04 16.94
C TRP A 272 -0.30 -3.05 16.35
N MET A 273 -1.27 -2.58 17.13
CA MET A 273 -2.14 -1.48 16.72
C MET A 273 -1.32 -0.25 16.28
N ASN A 274 -0.24 0.09 16.99
CA ASN A 274 0.64 1.18 16.57
C ASN A 274 1.23 0.97 15.17
N GLU A 275 1.48 -0.26 14.72
CA GLU A 275 1.98 -0.50 13.35
C GLU A 275 0.92 -0.15 12.29
N ILE A 276 -0.36 -0.44 12.56
CA ILE A 276 -1.46 0.01 11.71
C ILE A 276 -1.57 1.55 11.74
N LEU A 277 -1.46 2.16 12.91
CA LEU A 277 -1.49 3.62 13.03
C LEU A 277 -0.28 4.30 12.37
N TRP A 278 0.89 3.67 12.34
CA TRP A 278 2.04 4.14 11.58
C TRP A 278 1.75 4.17 10.08
N ARG A 279 1.09 3.14 9.55
CA ARG A 279 0.66 3.11 8.15
C ARG A 279 -0.30 4.26 7.83
N GLU A 280 -1.30 4.50 8.68
CA GLU A 280 -2.22 5.62 8.53
C GLU A 280 -1.50 6.99 8.67
N PHE A 281 -0.52 7.09 9.57
CA PHE A 281 0.32 8.29 9.71
C PHE A 281 1.15 8.58 8.46
N TYR A 282 1.71 7.57 7.81
CA TYR A 282 2.46 7.77 6.57
C TYR A 282 1.56 8.23 5.42
N LYS A 283 0.37 7.67 5.28
CA LYS A 283 -0.64 8.17 4.35
C LYS A 283 -1.02 9.63 4.65
N TYR A 284 -1.23 9.94 5.92
CA TYR A 284 -1.51 11.30 6.40
C TYR A 284 -0.39 12.28 6.04
N ILE A 285 0.86 11.89 6.23
CA ILE A 285 2.02 12.73 5.87
C ILE A 285 2.07 12.98 4.35
N ILE A 286 1.93 11.97 3.53
CA ILE A 286 1.92 12.14 2.06
C ILE A 286 0.78 13.03 1.60
N TYR A 287 -0.39 12.91 2.21
CA TYR A 287 -1.54 13.76 1.91
C TYR A 287 -1.26 15.24 2.19
N HIS A 288 -0.71 15.57 3.37
CA HIS A 288 -0.50 16.96 3.80
C HIS A 288 0.84 17.56 3.35
N PHE A 289 1.82 16.74 3.06
CA PHE A 289 3.18 17.14 2.65
C PHE A 289 3.57 16.50 1.31
N PRO A 290 2.90 16.86 0.19
CA PRO A 290 3.07 16.17 -1.09
C PRO A 290 4.49 16.24 -1.67
N ARG A 291 5.35 17.15 -1.19
CA ARG A 291 6.76 17.20 -1.58
C ARG A 291 7.52 15.90 -1.29
N VAL A 292 7.10 15.19 -0.25
CA VAL A 292 7.72 13.92 0.15
C VAL A 292 7.49 12.85 -0.90
N SER A 293 6.28 12.78 -1.48
CA SER A 293 5.98 11.83 -2.55
C SER A 293 6.63 12.18 -3.90
N GLN A 294 7.37 13.31 -3.97
CA GLN A 294 8.14 13.75 -5.13
C GLN A 294 9.66 13.50 -4.95
N GLY A 295 10.07 12.61 -4.05
CA GLY A 295 11.47 12.31 -3.78
C GLY A 295 12.27 13.42 -3.10
N LYS A 296 11.58 14.40 -2.48
CA LYS A 296 12.21 15.49 -1.73
C LYS A 296 12.26 15.17 -0.25
N SER A 297 13.25 15.73 0.44
CA SER A 297 13.38 15.61 1.89
C SER A 297 12.17 16.18 2.63
N PHE A 298 11.84 15.66 3.81
CA PHE A 298 10.73 16.18 4.61
C PHE A 298 10.98 17.65 5.02
N SER A 299 12.22 17.99 5.38
CA SER A 299 12.68 19.35 5.66
C SER A 299 13.57 19.85 4.53
N GLU A 300 13.25 21.02 3.94
CA GLU A 300 13.97 21.62 2.79
C GLU A 300 15.46 21.81 3.01
N LYS A 301 15.89 22.04 4.26
CA LYS A 301 17.31 22.18 4.60
C LYS A 301 18.14 20.94 4.27
N TYR A 302 17.53 19.77 4.17
CA TYR A 302 18.22 18.51 3.86
C TYR A 302 18.28 18.21 2.36
N ASP A 303 17.60 18.99 1.52
CA ASP A 303 17.73 18.86 0.05
C ASP A 303 19.13 19.24 -0.44
N GLN A 304 19.88 20.03 0.36
CA GLN A 304 21.22 20.51 0.02
C GLN A 304 22.34 19.62 0.55
N LEU A 305 22.03 18.47 1.17
CA LEU A 305 23.06 17.55 1.64
C LEU A 305 23.87 17.00 0.46
N ILE A 306 25.20 17.13 0.59
CA ILE A 306 26.13 16.54 -0.38
C ILE A 306 26.38 15.09 0.05
N TRP A 307 25.96 14.16 -0.79
CA TRP A 307 26.15 12.75 -0.56
C TRP A 307 27.42 12.23 -1.24
N ARG A 308 28.04 11.23 -0.64
CA ARG A 308 29.18 10.53 -1.24
C ARG A 308 28.75 9.79 -2.49
N GLN A 309 29.49 10.01 -3.57
CA GLN A 309 29.25 9.37 -4.88
C GLN A 309 30.13 8.11 -4.99
N ASP A 310 29.74 7.02 -4.34
CA ASP A 310 30.50 5.76 -4.35
C ASP A 310 29.60 4.60 -4.81
N THR A 311 29.76 4.24 -6.07
CA THR A 311 29.00 3.14 -6.70
C THR A 311 29.45 1.78 -6.20
N ILE A 312 30.74 1.60 -5.86
CA ILE A 312 31.29 0.32 -5.41
C ILE A 312 30.71 -0.06 -4.05
N ASP A 313 30.72 0.87 -3.10
CA ASP A 313 30.17 0.62 -1.76
C ASP A 313 28.65 0.48 -1.80
N PHE A 314 27.97 1.21 -2.69
CA PHE A 314 26.55 1.03 -2.92
C PHE A 314 26.22 -0.37 -3.48
N GLU A 315 26.96 -0.83 -4.47
CA GLU A 315 26.78 -2.18 -5.04
C GLU A 315 27.04 -3.28 -4.01
N LYS A 316 28.08 -3.15 -3.18
CA LYS A 316 28.35 -4.08 -2.07
C LYS A 316 27.19 -4.10 -1.06
N TRP A 317 26.63 -2.93 -0.74
CA TRP A 317 25.45 -2.84 0.12
C TRP A 317 24.25 -3.56 -0.52
N CYS A 318 23.96 -3.29 -1.79
CA CYS A 318 22.88 -3.96 -2.53
C CYS A 318 23.03 -5.48 -2.53
N GLN A 319 24.26 -5.98 -2.69
CA GLN A 319 24.56 -7.42 -2.80
C GLN A 319 24.69 -8.12 -1.43
N GLY A 320 24.64 -7.40 -0.30
CA GLY A 320 24.93 -7.97 1.02
C GLY A 320 26.39 -8.43 1.17
N LYS A 321 27.33 -7.63 0.68
CA LYS A 321 28.78 -7.90 0.68
C LYS A 321 29.58 -6.77 1.33
N THR A 322 29.01 -6.15 2.36
CA THR A 322 29.65 -5.03 3.10
C THR A 322 30.75 -5.51 4.04
N GLY A 323 30.78 -6.80 4.37
CA GLY A 323 31.65 -7.38 5.40
C GLY A 323 31.11 -7.23 6.82
N ILE A 324 29.92 -6.65 7.00
CA ILE A 324 29.23 -6.52 8.29
C ILE A 324 28.11 -7.58 8.34
N PRO A 325 28.26 -8.65 9.15
CA PRO A 325 27.38 -9.82 9.09
C PRO A 325 25.88 -9.51 9.18
N LEU A 326 25.49 -8.55 10.05
CA LEU A 326 24.08 -8.20 10.22
C LEU A 326 23.51 -7.51 8.98
N ILE A 327 24.27 -6.61 8.35
CA ILE A 327 23.88 -5.91 7.12
C ILE A 327 23.77 -6.91 5.98
N ASP A 328 24.80 -7.75 5.83
CA ASP A 328 24.88 -8.72 4.74
C ASP A 328 23.78 -9.78 4.83
N ALA A 329 23.46 -10.27 6.03
CA ALA A 329 22.34 -11.18 6.25
C ALA A 329 20.98 -10.55 5.92
N ALA A 330 20.78 -9.28 6.32
CA ALA A 330 19.55 -8.57 6.04
C ALA A 330 19.32 -8.31 4.54
N MET A 331 20.36 -7.87 3.83
CA MET A 331 20.30 -7.65 2.38
C MET A 331 20.17 -8.97 1.62
N THR A 332 20.79 -10.04 2.09
CA THR A 332 20.61 -11.39 1.53
C THR A 332 19.16 -11.85 1.68
N GLN A 333 18.54 -11.67 2.86
CA GLN A 333 17.12 -11.97 3.08
C GLN A 333 16.24 -11.23 2.08
N LEU A 334 16.46 -9.90 1.92
CA LEU A 334 15.72 -9.10 0.95
C LEU A 334 15.84 -9.63 -0.48
N ASN A 335 17.07 -9.87 -0.91
CA ASN A 335 17.36 -10.31 -2.28
C ASN A 335 16.83 -11.71 -2.60
N GLN A 336 16.77 -12.59 -1.60
CA GLN A 336 16.30 -13.95 -1.78
C GLN A 336 14.79 -14.09 -1.65
N THR A 337 14.15 -13.28 -0.79
CA THR A 337 12.73 -13.48 -0.44
C THR A 337 11.82 -12.32 -0.84
N GLY A 338 12.38 -11.18 -1.22
CA GLY A 338 11.59 -9.97 -1.44
C GLY A 338 11.02 -9.36 -0.15
N TRP A 339 11.47 -9.82 1.03
CA TRP A 339 11.02 -9.32 2.31
C TRP A 339 12.18 -9.16 3.30
N MET A 340 12.07 -8.20 4.18
CA MET A 340 13.05 -7.97 5.25
C MET A 340 12.31 -7.57 6.52
N HIS A 341 12.76 -8.08 7.65
CA HIS A 341 12.24 -7.70 8.96
C HIS A 341 12.40 -6.19 9.22
N ASN A 342 11.36 -5.53 9.76
CA ASN A 342 11.33 -4.05 9.90
C ASN A 342 12.56 -3.50 10.65
N ARG A 343 13.00 -4.14 11.73
CA ARG A 343 14.18 -3.70 12.48
C ARG A 343 15.45 -3.71 11.62
N LEU A 344 15.57 -4.71 10.74
CA LEU A 344 16.71 -4.79 9.82
C LEU A 344 16.63 -3.72 8.74
N ARG A 345 15.45 -3.38 8.22
CA ARG A 345 15.30 -2.26 7.27
C ARG A 345 15.85 -0.95 7.84
N MET A 346 15.54 -0.67 9.12
CA MET A 346 16.10 0.51 9.81
C MET A 346 17.61 0.46 9.89
N VAL A 347 18.18 -0.69 10.26
CA VAL A 347 19.64 -0.86 10.44
C VAL A 347 20.37 -0.69 9.11
N VAL A 348 19.91 -1.36 8.04
CA VAL A 348 20.60 -1.27 6.73
C VAL A 348 20.44 0.09 6.06
N ALA A 349 19.30 0.75 6.25
CA ALA A 349 19.08 2.13 5.77
C ALA A 349 19.95 3.16 6.52
N MET A 350 20.05 3.01 7.84
CA MET A 350 20.99 3.84 8.64
C MET A 350 22.44 3.62 8.22
N PHE A 351 22.82 2.38 7.96
CA PHE A 351 24.17 2.05 7.51
C PHE A 351 24.48 2.74 6.18
N LEU A 352 23.56 2.66 5.20
CA LEU A 352 23.72 3.34 3.92
C LEU A 352 23.89 4.86 4.09
N SER A 353 22.96 5.50 4.80
CA SER A 353 22.89 6.97 4.85
C SER A 353 23.84 7.61 5.87
N LYS A 354 24.13 6.94 7.02
CA LYS A 354 24.93 7.51 8.12
C LYS A 354 26.38 7.00 8.15
N ASN A 355 26.62 5.77 7.73
CA ASN A 355 27.96 5.20 7.76
C ASN A 355 28.64 5.29 6.40
N LEU A 356 27.94 4.95 5.31
CA LEU A 356 28.46 5.07 3.95
C LEU A 356 28.29 6.49 3.38
N LEU A 357 27.42 7.32 3.96
CA LEU A 357 27.09 8.68 3.50
C LEU A 357 26.57 8.70 2.05
N ILE A 358 25.91 7.62 1.63
CA ILE A 358 25.30 7.46 0.30
C ILE A 358 23.85 7.96 0.36
N ASP A 359 23.39 8.57 -0.74
CA ASP A 359 22.04 9.15 -0.84
C ASP A 359 20.96 8.11 -0.53
N TRP A 360 20.12 8.42 0.44
CA TRP A 360 19.01 7.57 0.87
C TRP A 360 18.03 7.25 -0.27
N ARG A 361 17.93 8.12 -1.31
CA ARG A 361 17.06 7.90 -2.47
C ARG A 361 17.47 6.68 -3.28
N LEU A 362 18.77 6.39 -3.36
CA LEU A 362 19.28 5.18 -4.00
C LEU A 362 18.85 3.92 -3.23
N GLY A 363 18.90 4.00 -1.89
CA GLY A 363 18.42 2.92 -1.02
C GLY A 363 16.90 2.74 -1.11
N GLU A 364 16.16 3.83 -1.19
CA GLU A 364 14.70 3.83 -1.37
C GLU A 364 14.31 3.15 -2.68
N ALA A 365 14.92 3.55 -3.79
CA ALA A 365 14.66 2.96 -5.11
C ALA A 365 15.01 1.46 -5.13
N TYR A 366 16.12 1.07 -4.49
CA TYR A 366 16.51 -0.35 -4.37
C TYR A 366 15.48 -1.15 -3.56
N PHE A 367 15.02 -0.60 -2.43
CA PHE A 367 14.00 -1.26 -1.61
C PHE A 367 12.68 -1.41 -2.36
N MET A 368 12.21 -0.36 -3.03
CA MET A 368 10.99 -0.44 -3.83
C MET A 368 11.08 -1.52 -4.90
N ASN A 369 12.24 -1.64 -5.55
CA ASN A 369 12.46 -2.64 -6.60
C ASN A 369 12.58 -4.08 -6.08
N ARG A 370 12.86 -4.29 -4.78
CA ARG A 370 13.02 -5.62 -4.18
C ARG A 370 11.87 -6.06 -3.30
N LEU A 371 11.22 -5.13 -2.59
CA LEU A 371 10.22 -5.45 -1.59
C LEU A 371 8.88 -5.86 -2.20
N ILE A 372 8.36 -7.01 -1.80
CA ILE A 372 7.00 -7.45 -2.11
C ILE A 372 5.94 -6.57 -1.45
N ASP A 373 6.29 -5.98 -0.30
CA ASP A 373 5.48 -5.05 0.46
C ASP A 373 5.91 -3.58 0.25
N GLY A 374 6.58 -3.29 -0.87
CA GLY A 374 7.00 -1.93 -1.20
C GLY A 374 5.81 -0.98 -1.27
N ASP A 375 5.69 -0.11 -0.26
CA ASP A 375 4.69 0.96 -0.15
C ASP A 375 5.42 2.30 -0.15
N HIS A 376 5.10 3.15 -1.12
CA HIS A 376 5.83 4.41 -1.30
C HIS A 376 5.78 5.29 -0.05
N ALA A 377 4.62 5.37 0.63
CA ALA A 377 4.46 6.17 1.82
C ALA A 377 5.35 5.66 2.96
N SER A 378 5.26 4.36 3.25
CA SER A 378 5.99 3.74 4.35
C SER A 378 7.50 3.66 4.07
N ASN A 379 7.90 3.30 2.84
CA ASN A 379 9.29 3.14 2.47
C ASN A 379 10.03 4.48 2.46
N ASN A 380 9.48 5.47 1.75
CA ASN A 380 10.07 6.81 1.64
C ASN A 380 10.19 7.50 3.00
N LEU A 381 9.08 7.56 3.77
CA LEU A 381 9.06 8.25 5.05
C LEU A 381 9.90 7.55 6.13
N SER A 382 9.98 6.22 6.13
CA SER A 382 10.85 5.53 7.07
C SER A 382 12.33 5.86 6.82
N LEU A 383 12.77 5.89 5.56
CA LEU A 383 14.12 6.28 5.17
C LEU A 383 14.42 7.75 5.45
N ILE A 384 13.49 8.65 5.17
CA ILE A 384 13.61 10.08 5.48
C ILE A 384 13.77 10.27 7.00
N HIS A 385 12.92 9.67 7.83
CA HIS A 385 13.02 9.78 9.29
C HIS A 385 14.33 9.22 9.85
N ILE A 386 14.91 8.22 9.20
CA ILE A 386 16.20 7.64 9.55
C ILE A 386 17.35 8.55 9.12
N SER A 387 17.28 9.12 7.91
CA SER A 387 18.36 9.94 7.35
C SER A 387 18.35 11.37 7.86
N GLU A 388 17.18 11.94 8.12
CA GLU A 388 17.05 13.29 8.69
C GLU A 388 17.06 13.23 10.22
N PRO A 389 17.92 14.02 10.92
CA PRO A 389 17.87 14.10 12.38
C PRO A 389 16.55 14.74 12.82
N THR A 390 15.68 13.94 13.43
CA THR A 390 14.38 14.42 13.94
C THR A 390 14.48 15.17 15.28
N ARG A 391 15.68 15.18 15.91
CA ARG A 391 15.98 15.97 17.11
C ARG A 391 17.16 16.90 16.82
N PRO A 392 17.08 18.19 17.16
CA PRO A 392 18.29 19.01 17.25
C PRO A 392 19.20 18.36 18.29
N PHE A 393 20.45 18.15 17.92
CA PHE A 393 21.49 17.77 18.86
C PHE A 393 21.70 18.88 19.89
#